data_7be9bfe3a4274080b5973569874ac511
#
_entry.id   7be9bfe3a4274080b5973569874ac511
#
_cell.length_a   1.000
_cell.length_b   1.000
_cell.length_c   1.000
_cell.angle_alpha   90.00
_cell.angle_beta   90.00
_cell.angle_gamma   90.00
#
_symmetry.space_group_name_H-M   'P 1'
#
loop_
_entity.id
_entity.type
_entity.pdbx_description
1 polymer ?
#
loop_
_entity_poly.entity_id
_entity_poly.type
_entity_poly.pdbx_seq_one_letter_code
_entity_poly.pdbx_strand_id
1 'polypeptide(L)'
;RYSHSTKDEGSPEIPLTTIVAKLKAKGLKLGVYDSPFWLHYSNPNAIIPGTDSITVSSLGYDPAKDKDVKYPTAKEQFGWVMTDHPGAEQFFEGFFKHYADLGVKFVRMDFLSWYEDGMNYTDVIDKGFGRERYVKGMQWINKYAQKYGVYVSLVMPHLRNDAIIEKYAGNMVRIDADALEGSWYRFSDNNRGSLRGGWPNSENAFDGFINWSKISGRKKIRLDGDFIRIGSYADDNEKMS
;
A
#
# COMPACT_ATOMS: atom_id res chain seq x y z
N ARG A 1 -11.00 3.52 15.35
CA ARG A 1 -11.84 3.36 14.16
C ARG A 1 -11.02 3.74 12.96
N TYR A 2 -10.79 2.81 12.06
CA TYR A 2 -10.37 3.11 10.71
C TYR A 2 -11.59 3.71 10.00
N SER A 3 -11.74 5.03 10.02
CA SER A 3 -12.87 5.68 9.40
C SER A 3 -12.41 6.35 8.12
N HIS A 4 -12.74 5.78 6.98
CA HIS A 4 -12.76 6.54 5.75
C HIS A 4 -14.12 7.23 5.63
N SER A 5 -14.10 8.52 5.73
CA SER A 5 -15.21 9.37 5.30
C SER A 5 -15.16 9.43 3.78
N THR A 6 -16.12 8.83 3.11
CA THR A 6 -16.41 9.12 1.71
C THR A 6 -17.29 10.37 1.64
N LYS A 7 -16.84 11.48 2.20
CA LYS A 7 -17.49 12.77 2.01
C LYS A 7 -17.02 13.37 0.69
N ASP A 8 -17.79 13.13 -0.36
CA ASP A 8 -17.99 14.19 -1.32
C ASP A 8 -18.85 15.26 -0.63
N GLU A 9 -18.42 16.52 -0.67
CA GLU A 9 -19.17 17.62 -0.07
C GLU A 9 -20.61 17.60 -0.58
N GLY A 10 -21.56 17.31 0.33
CA GLY A 10 -22.99 17.24 0.04
C GLY A 10 -23.61 15.86 -0.10
N SER A 11 -22.85 14.76 -0.10
CA SER A 11 -23.43 13.41 -0.11
C SER A 11 -23.55 12.84 1.31
N PRO A 12 -24.65 12.13 1.63
CA PRO A 12 -24.78 11.47 2.93
C PRO A 12 -23.72 10.39 3.09
N GLU A 13 -23.15 10.26 4.29
CA GLU A 13 -22.22 9.17 4.61
C GLU A 13 -22.94 7.82 4.44
N ILE A 14 -22.43 6.98 3.53
CA ILE A 14 -22.90 5.63 3.35
C ILE A 14 -22.00 4.69 4.16
N PRO A 15 -22.50 3.97 5.17
CA PRO A 15 -21.71 3.00 5.90
C PRO A 15 -21.09 1.96 4.98
N LEU A 16 -19.83 1.61 5.24
CA LEU A 16 -19.09 0.64 4.42
C LEU A 16 -19.81 -0.72 4.34
N THR A 17 -20.47 -1.13 5.42
CA THR A 17 -21.32 -2.33 5.48
C THR A 17 -22.46 -2.29 4.47
N THR A 18 -23.06 -1.12 4.23
CA THR A 18 -24.11 -0.96 3.21
C THR A 18 -23.55 -1.12 1.80
N ILE A 19 -22.36 -0.55 1.53
CA ILE A 19 -21.66 -0.71 0.25
C ILE A 19 -21.34 -2.19 0.02
N VAL A 20 -20.77 -2.86 1.02
CA VAL A 20 -20.46 -4.29 0.95
C VAL A 20 -21.71 -5.12 0.64
N ALA A 21 -22.83 -4.86 1.31
CA ALA A 21 -24.07 -5.57 1.07
C ALA A 21 -24.60 -5.41 -0.37
N LYS A 22 -24.56 -4.16 -0.89
CA LYS A 22 -24.96 -3.87 -2.28
C LYS A 22 -24.06 -4.56 -3.31
N LEU A 23 -22.74 -4.56 -3.09
CA LEU A 23 -21.78 -5.23 -3.98
C LEU A 23 -21.96 -6.75 -3.94
N LYS A 24 -22.14 -7.32 -2.75
CA LYS A 24 -22.39 -8.75 -2.57
C LYS A 24 -23.65 -9.22 -3.30
N ALA A 25 -24.72 -8.44 -3.25
CA ALA A 25 -25.96 -8.73 -3.99
C ALA A 25 -25.77 -8.78 -5.52
N LYS A 26 -24.70 -8.13 -6.02
CA LYS A 26 -24.29 -8.15 -7.44
C LYS A 26 -23.18 -9.15 -7.75
N GLY A 27 -22.81 -10.03 -6.81
CA GLY A 27 -21.70 -10.98 -6.96
C GLY A 27 -20.31 -10.33 -6.91
N LEU A 28 -20.21 -9.06 -6.49
CA LEU A 28 -18.97 -8.29 -6.41
C LEU A 28 -18.40 -8.30 -4.98
N LYS A 29 -17.09 -8.00 -4.87
CA LYS A 29 -16.38 -7.85 -3.61
C LYS A 29 -15.85 -6.43 -3.49
N LEU A 30 -15.81 -5.89 -2.27
CA LEU A 30 -15.24 -4.57 -2.01
C LEU A 30 -13.73 -4.67 -1.80
N GLY A 31 -12.99 -3.78 -2.44
CA GLY A 31 -11.62 -3.42 -2.11
C GLY A 31 -11.55 -2.02 -1.50
N VAL A 32 -10.53 -1.78 -0.68
CA VAL A 32 -10.22 -0.48 -0.09
C VAL A 32 -8.77 -0.10 -0.35
N TYR A 33 -8.50 1.21 -0.34
CA TYR A 33 -7.17 1.79 -0.39
C TYR A 33 -6.82 2.26 1.02
N ASP A 34 -5.95 1.52 1.71
CA ASP A 34 -5.50 1.79 3.06
C ASP A 34 -4.28 0.95 3.40
N SER A 35 -3.56 1.26 4.49
CA SER A 35 -2.37 0.53 4.89
C SER A 35 -2.24 0.43 6.41
N PRO A 36 -1.86 -0.74 6.98
CA PRO A 36 -1.56 -0.85 8.40
C PRO A 36 -0.26 -0.15 8.79
N PHE A 37 0.56 0.29 7.83
CA PHE A 37 1.68 1.17 8.08
C PHE A 37 1.25 2.61 8.37
N TRP A 38 0.05 3.01 7.94
CA TRP A 38 -0.43 4.39 8.14
C TRP A 38 -1.05 4.56 9.51
N LEU A 39 -0.73 5.68 10.14
CA LEU A 39 -1.25 6.06 11.45
C LEU A 39 -2.24 7.20 11.29
N HIS A 40 -3.52 6.90 11.51
CA HIS A 40 -4.58 7.89 11.47
C HIS A 40 -4.83 8.44 12.88
N TYR A 41 -4.61 9.74 13.07
CA TYR A 41 -4.77 10.41 14.36
C TYR A 41 -6.21 10.85 14.67
N SER A 42 -7.21 10.31 14.02
CA SER A 42 -8.62 10.63 14.31
C SER A 42 -9.06 10.28 15.73
N ASN A 43 -8.41 9.29 16.35
CA ASN A 43 -8.58 8.93 17.75
C ASN A 43 -7.23 8.48 18.37
N PRO A 44 -6.32 9.43 18.65
CA PRO A 44 -4.95 9.11 19.08
C PRO A 44 -4.90 8.39 20.44
N ASN A 45 -5.91 8.60 21.30
CA ASN A 45 -5.98 8.02 22.64
C ASN A 45 -6.74 6.67 22.68
N ALA A 46 -7.20 6.16 21.51
CA ALA A 46 -7.82 4.86 21.48
C ALA A 46 -6.83 3.77 21.89
N ILE A 47 -7.27 2.88 22.78
CA ILE A 47 -6.50 1.69 23.15
C ILE A 47 -6.52 0.69 22.01
N ILE A 48 -5.35 0.15 21.69
CA ILE A 48 -5.21 -0.87 20.64
C ILE A 48 -5.83 -2.18 21.16
N PRO A 49 -6.78 -2.79 20.43
CA PRO A 49 -7.39 -4.05 20.82
C PRO A 49 -6.33 -5.14 21.05
N GLY A 50 -6.46 -5.86 22.16
CA GLY A 50 -5.48 -6.88 22.56
C GLY A 50 -4.28 -6.35 23.34
N THR A 51 -4.31 -5.07 23.74
CA THR A 51 -3.37 -4.46 24.69
C THR A 51 -4.11 -3.86 25.86
N ASP A 52 -3.46 -3.73 27.02
CA ASP A 52 -4.11 -3.20 28.24
C ASP A 52 -4.19 -1.67 28.25
N SER A 53 -3.19 -0.99 27.68
CA SER A 53 -3.07 0.48 27.81
C SER A 53 -2.34 1.17 26.66
N ILE A 54 -1.96 0.45 25.62
CA ILE A 54 -1.20 1.02 24.51
C ILE A 54 -2.13 1.80 23.60
N THR A 55 -1.84 3.09 23.42
CA THR A 55 -2.65 3.99 22.60
C THR A 55 -2.17 3.99 21.14
N VAL A 56 -3.07 4.35 20.22
CA VAL A 56 -2.75 4.51 18.80
C VAL A 56 -1.61 5.52 18.61
N SER A 57 -1.62 6.65 19.33
CA SER A 57 -0.58 7.68 19.22
C SER A 57 0.82 7.18 19.60
N SER A 58 0.92 6.20 20.48
CA SER A 58 2.23 5.67 20.92
C SER A 58 2.93 4.81 19.86
N LEU A 59 2.25 4.47 18.76
CA LEU A 59 2.83 3.76 17.63
C LEU A 59 3.60 4.67 16.66
N GLY A 60 3.42 5.98 16.75
CA GLY A 60 4.04 6.93 15.85
C GLY A 60 5.54 7.12 16.10
N TYR A 61 6.21 7.75 15.14
CA TYR A 61 7.59 8.16 15.25
C TYR A 61 7.82 9.07 16.48
N ASP A 62 8.84 8.75 17.25
CA ASP A 62 9.29 9.52 18.40
C ASP A 62 10.79 9.82 18.28
N PRO A 63 11.20 11.08 18.04
CA PRO A 63 12.60 11.44 17.81
C PRO A 63 13.51 11.13 19.03
N ALA A 64 12.94 10.95 20.22
CA ALA A 64 13.70 10.57 21.41
C ALA A 64 14.07 9.07 21.42
N LYS A 65 13.26 8.23 20.78
CA LYS A 65 13.40 6.77 20.71
C LYS A 65 13.98 6.32 19.38
N ASP A 66 13.46 6.86 18.28
CA ASP A 66 13.72 6.41 16.89
C ASP A 66 14.89 7.18 16.27
N LYS A 67 16.06 7.14 16.93
CA LYS A 67 17.27 7.90 16.52
C LYS A 67 17.91 7.37 15.24
N ASP A 68 17.57 6.18 14.84
CA ASP A 68 18.06 5.49 13.63
C ASP A 68 17.26 5.81 12.38
N VAL A 69 16.19 6.60 12.51
CA VAL A 69 15.35 6.98 11.36
C VAL A 69 16.15 7.79 10.36
N LYS A 70 16.12 7.31 9.12
CA LYS A 70 16.76 7.98 7.99
C LYS A 70 15.99 9.27 7.65
N TYR A 71 16.69 10.36 7.44
CA TYR A 71 16.09 11.66 7.15
C TYR A 71 15.11 12.19 8.21
N PRO A 72 15.48 12.27 9.50
CA PRO A 72 14.57 12.67 10.57
C PRO A 72 13.98 14.08 10.39
N THR A 73 14.60 14.93 9.58
CA THR A 73 14.16 16.30 9.24
C THR A 73 13.32 16.37 7.98
N ALA A 74 13.18 15.28 7.22
CA ALA A 74 12.33 15.26 6.04
C ALA A 74 10.87 15.51 6.40
N LYS A 75 10.11 16.09 5.46
CA LYS A 75 8.69 16.32 5.63
C LYS A 75 7.96 14.98 5.63
N GLU A 76 7.27 14.70 6.73
CA GLU A 76 6.41 13.53 6.85
C GLU A 76 5.12 13.75 6.07
N GLN A 77 4.84 12.88 5.10
CA GLN A 77 3.64 12.95 4.29
C GLN A 77 2.45 12.28 4.99
N PHE A 78 2.72 11.24 5.77
CA PHE A 78 1.73 10.48 6.53
C PHE A 78 2.21 10.27 7.96
N GLY A 79 1.29 10.05 8.89
CA GLY A 79 1.64 9.40 10.15
C GLY A 79 1.94 7.92 9.87
N TRP A 80 3.03 7.40 10.43
CA TRP A 80 3.47 6.03 10.21
C TRP A 80 3.55 5.23 11.50
N VAL A 81 3.23 3.94 11.41
CA VAL A 81 3.37 3.00 12.52
C VAL A 81 4.81 2.49 12.59
N MET A 82 5.47 2.72 13.71
CA MET A 82 6.78 2.16 14.01
C MET A 82 6.60 0.69 14.44
N THR A 83 7.01 -0.26 13.59
CA THR A 83 6.73 -1.69 13.82
C THR A 83 7.53 -2.30 14.98
N ASP A 84 8.51 -1.62 15.52
CA ASP A 84 9.24 -2.00 16.73
C ASP A 84 8.65 -1.44 18.02
N HIS A 85 7.66 -0.53 17.93
CA HIS A 85 6.95 -0.04 19.10
C HIS A 85 5.99 -1.11 19.66
N PRO A 86 5.83 -1.17 21.00
CA PRO A 86 4.87 -2.07 21.63
C PRO A 86 3.45 -1.84 21.09
N GLY A 87 2.72 -2.93 20.82
CA GLY A 87 1.35 -2.88 20.33
C GLY A 87 1.23 -2.78 18.80
N ALA A 88 2.33 -2.58 18.07
CA ALA A 88 2.29 -2.46 16.61
C ALA A 88 1.76 -3.73 15.93
N GLU A 89 2.15 -4.92 16.41
CA GLU A 89 1.63 -6.17 15.85
C GLU A 89 0.11 -6.30 16.05
N GLN A 90 -0.39 -5.99 17.24
CA GLN A 90 -1.82 -6.00 17.53
C GLN A 90 -2.59 -4.99 16.67
N PHE A 91 -1.98 -3.83 16.37
CA PHE A 91 -2.56 -2.86 15.47
C PHE A 91 -2.69 -3.41 14.04
N PHE A 92 -1.66 -4.08 13.52
CA PHE A 92 -1.71 -4.75 12.21
C PHE A 92 -2.78 -5.85 12.20
N GLU A 93 -2.86 -6.68 13.23
CA GLU A 93 -3.93 -7.68 13.35
C GLU A 93 -5.30 -7.03 13.35
N GLY A 94 -5.48 -5.99 14.16
CA GLY A 94 -6.73 -5.23 14.26
C GLY A 94 -7.18 -4.63 12.93
N PHE A 95 -6.24 -4.15 12.12
CA PHE A 95 -6.50 -3.63 10.78
C PHE A 95 -7.14 -4.68 9.87
N PHE A 96 -6.52 -5.84 9.72
CA PHE A 96 -7.05 -6.91 8.86
C PHE A 96 -8.37 -7.49 9.40
N LYS A 97 -8.45 -7.66 10.73
CA LYS A 97 -9.69 -8.11 11.37
C LYS A 97 -10.84 -7.14 11.10
N HIS A 98 -10.62 -5.84 11.28
CA HIS A 98 -11.62 -4.80 11.06
C HIS A 98 -12.19 -4.86 9.63
N TYR A 99 -11.32 -4.87 8.62
CA TYR A 99 -11.78 -4.93 7.24
C TYR A 99 -12.45 -6.25 6.87
N ALA A 100 -11.96 -7.37 7.39
CA ALA A 100 -12.60 -8.68 7.18
C ALA A 100 -14.00 -8.74 7.81
N ASP A 101 -14.16 -8.22 9.04
CA ASP A 101 -15.47 -8.16 9.74
C ASP A 101 -16.47 -7.27 8.97
N LEU A 102 -16.01 -6.21 8.31
CA LEU A 102 -16.83 -5.38 7.42
C LEU A 102 -17.16 -6.06 6.08
N GLY A 103 -16.51 -7.18 5.75
CA GLY A 103 -16.70 -7.90 4.49
C GLY A 103 -15.81 -7.44 3.34
N VAL A 104 -14.81 -6.60 3.59
CA VAL A 104 -13.79 -6.22 2.61
C VAL A 104 -12.93 -7.43 2.27
N LYS A 105 -12.56 -7.56 0.99
CA LYS A 105 -11.80 -8.71 0.48
C LYS A 105 -10.49 -8.34 -0.20
N PHE A 106 -10.22 -7.06 -0.37
CA PHE A 106 -9.02 -6.57 -1.04
C PHE A 106 -8.57 -5.25 -0.39
N VAL A 107 -7.27 -5.13 -0.12
CA VAL A 107 -6.65 -3.90 0.39
C VAL A 107 -5.48 -3.54 -0.52
N ARG A 108 -5.46 -2.30 -1.02
CA ARG A 108 -4.35 -1.72 -1.78
C ARG A 108 -3.55 -0.83 -0.84
N MET A 109 -2.28 -1.19 -0.62
CA MET A 109 -1.35 -0.52 0.30
C MET A 109 -0.31 0.24 -0.50
N ASP A 110 -0.20 1.53 -0.29
CA ASP A 110 0.66 2.41 -1.08
C ASP A 110 1.80 3.02 -0.26
N PHE A 111 2.69 3.72 -0.96
CA PHE A 111 3.83 4.46 -0.41
C PHE A 111 4.84 3.61 0.37
N LEU A 112 5.01 2.34 -0.02
CA LEU A 112 5.85 1.39 0.72
C LEU A 112 7.33 1.78 0.71
N SER A 113 7.84 2.39 -0.38
CA SER A 113 9.21 2.91 -0.46
C SER A 113 9.43 4.09 0.49
N TRP A 114 8.43 4.94 0.68
CA TRP A 114 8.53 6.07 1.61
C TRP A 114 8.69 5.58 3.05
N TYR A 115 7.97 4.52 3.41
CA TYR A 115 8.17 3.91 4.72
C TYR A 115 9.56 3.27 4.85
N GLU A 116 10.00 2.51 3.84
CA GLU A 116 11.24 1.76 3.92
C GLU A 116 12.47 2.67 4.02
N ASP A 117 12.63 3.62 3.11
CA ASP A 117 13.82 4.48 3.06
C ASP A 117 13.57 5.97 2.80
N GLY A 118 12.31 6.37 2.72
CA GLY A 118 11.92 7.77 2.52
C GLY A 118 12.00 8.25 1.07
N MET A 119 12.21 7.34 0.10
CA MET A 119 12.53 7.71 -1.27
C MET A 119 11.36 7.51 -2.23
N ASN A 120 11.22 8.47 -3.15
CA ASN A 120 10.45 8.34 -4.36
C ASN A 120 11.37 8.71 -5.54
N TYR A 121 11.63 7.79 -6.44
CA TYR A 121 12.70 7.94 -7.44
C TYR A 121 14.04 8.22 -6.75
N THR A 122 14.66 9.38 -7.06
CA THR A 122 15.88 9.89 -6.42
C THR A 122 15.59 10.89 -5.31
N ASP A 123 14.33 11.24 -5.10
CA ASP A 123 13.93 12.30 -4.20
C ASP A 123 13.62 11.78 -2.80
N VAL A 124 14.11 12.50 -1.80
CA VAL A 124 13.75 12.29 -0.40
C VAL A 124 12.37 12.92 -0.16
N ILE A 125 11.37 12.11 0.10
CA ILE A 125 9.98 12.53 0.31
C ILE A 125 9.58 12.42 1.78
N ASP A 126 10.01 11.36 2.43
CA ASP A 126 9.63 11.06 3.81
C ASP A 126 10.84 10.68 4.67
N LYS A 127 10.62 10.30 5.92
CA LYS A 127 11.67 10.01 6.89
C LYS A 127 12.44 8.71 6.62
N GLY A 128 11.78 7.70 6.08
CA GLY A 128 12.38 6.37 5.90
C GLY A 128 12.68 5.68 7.25
N PHE A 129 11.85 4.70 7.61
CA PHE A 129 11.86 4.08 8.93
C PHE A 129 12.72 2.81 9.01
N GLY A 130 13.32 2.44 7.89
CA GLY A 130 14.32 1.37 7.81
C GLY A 130 13.78 0.03 7.32
N ARG A 131 14.69 -0.73 6.72
CA ARG A 131 14.40 -2.06 6.14
C ARG A 131 13.89 -3.06 7.18
N GLU A 132 14.43 -3.06 8.39
CA GLU A 132 14.00 -4.02 9.43
C GLU A 132 12.55 -3.83 9.82
N ARG A 133 12.14 -2.58 10.05
CA ARG A 133 10.73 -2.23 10.36
C ARG A 133 9.82 -2.57 9.19
N TYR A 134 10.25 -2.30 7.96
CA TYR A 134 9.51 -2.68 6.76
C TYR A 134 9.30 -4.19 6.67
N VAL A 135 10.36 -4.98 6.78
CA VAL A 135 10.29 -6.46 6.72
C VAL A 135 9.37 -7.02 7.80
N LYS A 136 9.48 -6.50 9.02
CA LYS A 136 8.63 -6.91 10.14
C LYS A 136 7.14 -6.65 9.86
N GLY A 137 6.81 -5.46 9.39
CA GLY A 137 5.44 -5.13 8.99
C GLY A 137 4.94 -6.00 7.83
N MET A 138 5.77 -6.26 6.82
CA MET A 138 5.41 -7.14 5.70
C MET A 138 5.16 -8.59 6.13
N GLN A 139 5.89 -9.09 7.13
CA GLN A 139 5.64 -10.41 7.73
C GLN A 139 4.26 -10.45 8.42
N TRP A 140 3.90 -9.39 9.15
CA TRP A 140 2.57 -9.29 9.76
C TRP A 140 1.45 -9.14 8.72
N ILE A 141 1.69 -8.39 7.65
CA ILE A 141 0.76 -8.30 6.51
C ILE A 141 0.48 -9.71 5.96
N ASN A 142 1.54 -10.48 5.66
CA ASN A 142 1.38 -11.86 5.21
C ASN A 142 0.57 -12.71 6.19
N LYS A 143 0.95 -12.68 7.47
CA LYS A 143 0.31 -13.46 8.55
C LYS A 143 -1.18 -13.15 8.67
N TYR A 144 -1.52 -11.87 8.77
CA TYR A 144 -2.89 -11.47 9.07
C TYR A 144 -3.79 -11.36 7.85
N ALA A 145 -3.25 -11.01 6.68
CA ALA A 145 -4.02 -11.10 5.43
C ALA A 145 -4.47 -12.53 5.15
N GLN A 146 -3.60 -13.52 5.35
CA GLN A 146 -3.97 -14.94 5.22
C GLN A 146 -4.98 -15.38 6.29
N LYS A 147 -4.74 -15.00 7.56
CA LYS A 147 -5.64 -15.35 8.68
C LYS A 147 -7.07 -14.88 8.45
N TYR A 148 -7.24 -13.68 7.90
CA TYR A 148 -8.55 -13.04 7.71
C TYR A 148 -9.09 -13.14 6.27
N GLY A 149 -8.38 -13.78 5.36
CA GLY A 149 -8.82 -13.99 3.97
C GLY A 149 -8.96 -12.70 3.17
N VAL A 150 -8.03 -11.76 3.35
CA VAL A 150 -7.95 -10.48 2.65
C VAL A 150 -6.82 -10.53 1.62
N TYR A 151 -7.11 -10.17 0.38
CA TYR A 151 -6.10 -10.02 -0.67
C TYR A 151 -5.38 -8.68 -0.54
N VAL A 152 -4.07 -8.68 -0.78
CA VAL A 152 -3.22 -7.50 -0.64
C VAL A 152 -2.57 -7.14 -1.97
N SER A 153 -2.69 -5.87 -2.37
CA SER A 153 -1.94 -5.24 -3.45
C SER A 153 -0.91 -4.29 -2.85
N LEU A 154 0.35 -4.50 -3.19
CA LEU A 154 1.49 -3.70 -2.74
C LEU A 154 1.84 -2.66 -3.79
N VAL A 155 1.92 -1.39 -3.41
CA VAL A 155 2.23 -0.27 -4.30
C VAL A 155 3.47 0.45 -3.81
N MET A 156 4.31 0.86 -4.75
CA MET A 156 5.59 1.53 -4.50
C MET A 156 6.61 0.75 -3.65
N PRO A 157 6.71 -0.59 -3.69
CA PRO A 157 7.82 -1.26 -3.01
C PRO A 157 9.09 -1.18 -3.84
N HIS A 158 10.25 -1.28 -3.21
CA HIS A 158 11.53 -1.30 -3.93
C HIS A 158 11.88 -2.63 -4.60
N LEU A 159 11.15 -3.70 -4.39
CA LEU A 159 11.37 -5.05 -4.93
C LEU A 159 12.81 -5.57 -4.82
N ARG A 160 13.50 -5.22 -3.73
CA ARG A 160 14.91 -5.57 -3.51
C ARG A 160 15.12 -7.07 -3.43
N ASN A 161 16.27 -7.53 -3.93
CA ASN A 161 16.67 -8.95 -3.89
C ASN A 161 15.59 -9.86 -4.49
N ASP A 162 15.17 -9.57 -5.72
CA ASP A 162 14.13 -10.33 -6.42
C ASP A 162 12.81 -10.39 -5.66
N ALA A 163 12.42 -9.27 -5.06
CA ALA A 163 11.20 -9.13 -4.28
C ALA A 163 11.06 -10.21 -3.19
N ILE A 164 12.19 -10.54 -2.52
CA ILE A 164 12.23 -11.66 -1.56
C ILE A 164 11.20 -11.54 -0.44
N ILE A 165 10.78 -10.32 -0.11
CA ILE A 165 9.77 -10.05 0.91
C ILE A 165 8.38 -9.92 0.28
N GLU A 166 8.25 -9.10 -0.76
CA GLU A 166 6.99 -8.71 -1.36
C GLU A 166 6.25 -9.89 -1.99
N LYS A 167 6.99 -10.82 -2.63
CA LYS A 167 6.40 -12.02 -3.25
C LYS A 167 5.66 -12.95 -2.29
N TYR A 168 5.91 -12.84 -0.98
CA TYR A 168 5.20 -13.59 0.05
C TYR A 168 4.15 -12.75 0.78
N ALA A 169 4.37 -11.44 0.91
CA ALA A 169 3.51 -10.57 1.68
C ALA A 169 2.26 -10.12 0.93
N GLY A 170 2.31 -10.06 -0.41
CA GLY A 170 1.21 -9.61 -1.25
C GLY A 170 0.69 -10.65 -2.22
N ASN A 171 -0.49 -10.40 -2.75
CA ASN A 171 -1.10 -11.15 -3.85
C ASN A 171 -0.89 -10.46 -5.21
N MET A 172 -0.66 -9.15 -5.18
CA MET A 172 -0.39 -8.29 -6.32
C MET A 172 0.69 -7.28 -5.94
N VAL A 173 1.52 -6.89 -6.89
CA VAL A 173 2.56 -5.87 -6.69
C VAL A 173 2.68 -4.96 -7.89
N ARG A 174 2.67 -3.68 -7.63
CA ARG A 174 2.93 -2.64 -8.60
C ARG A 174 4.40 -2.62 -8.97
N ILE A 175 4.70 -2.64 -10.27
CA ILE A 175 6.07 -2.72 -10.79
C ILE A 175 6.58 -1.41 -11.38
N ASP A 176 5.69 -0.46 -11.66
CA ASP A 176 6.03 0.77 -12.34
C ASP A 176 5.28 1.98 -11.76
N ALA A 177 5.73 3.19 -12.12
CA ALA A 177 5.11 4.45 -11.71
C ALA A 177 3.66 4.59 -12.24
N ASP A 178 2.97 5.63 -11.77
CA ASP A 178 1.58 5.87 -12.17
C ASP A 178 1.44 6.10 -13.66
N ALA A 179 0.52 5.38 -14.28
CA ALA A 179 0.14 5.62 -15.67
C ALA A 179 -0.74 6.89 -15.84
N LEU A 180 -0.93 7.65 -14.73
CA LEU A 180 -1.68 8.92 -14.67
C LEU A 180 -3.06 8.81 -15.34
N GLU A 181 -3.20 9.41 -16.54
CA GLU A 181 -4.42 9.37 -17.34
C GLU A 181 -4.74 7.98 -17.91
N GLY A 182 -3.82 7.00 -17.76
CA GLY A 182 -3.99 5.64 -18.27
C GLY A 182 -3.80 5.51 -19.79
N SER A 183 -3.07 6.46 -20.40
CA SER A 183 -2.77 6.43 -21.82
C SER A 183 -1.76 5.32 -22.15
N TRP A 184 -1.84 4.85 -23.38
CA TRP A 184 -0.93 3.85 -23.91
C TRP A 184 0.51 4.35 -23.96
N TYR A 185 0.68 5.63 -24.29
CA TYR A 185 1.98 6.32 -24.28
C TYR A 185 2.64 6.22 -22.90
N ARG A 186 1.89 6.53 -21.83
CA ARG A 186 2.41 6.44 -20.46
C ARG A 186 2.79 5.02 -20.08
N PHE A 187 2.04 4.05 -20.51
CA PHE A 187 2.31 2.64 -20.23
C PHE A 187 3.60 2.13 -20.89
N SER A 188 3.99 2.69 -22.04
CA SER A 188 5.17 2.32 -22.82
C SER A 188 6.36 3.28 -22.68
N ASP A 189 6.24 4.36 -21.91
CA ASP A 189 7.30 5.36 -21.76
C ASP A 189 8.51 4.81 -20.99
N ASN A 190 9.67 4.78 -21.65
CA ASN A 190 10.92 4.26 -21.11
C ASN A 190 11.58 5.15 -20.04
N ASN A 191 11.03 6.33 -19.79
CA ASN A 191 11.60 7.28 -18.81
C ASN A 191 10.93 7.20 -17.43
N ARG A 192 10.12 6.18 -17.17
CA ARG A 192 9.32 6.09 -15.95
C ARG A 192 10.07 5.51 -14.76
N GLY A 193 11.22 4.88 -14.94
CA GLY A 193 11.96 4.30 -13.84
C GLY A 193 13.23 3.57 -14.28
N SER A 194 13.73 2.71 -13.40
CA SER A 194 14.89 1.87 -13.71
C SER A 194 14.79 0.50 -13.03
N LEU A 195 15.45 -0.50 -13.61
CA LEU A 195 15.48 -1.89 -13.10
C LEU A 195 16.42 -2.12 -11.90
N ARG A 196 16.93 -1.09 -11.27
CA ARG A 196 18.03 -1.19 -10.29
C ARG A 196 17.60 -1.44 -8.84
N GLY A 197 16.43 -2.05 -8.61
CA GLY A 197 15.98 -2.42 -7.26
C GLY A 197 15.56 -1.23 -6.38
N GLY A 198 15.13 -0.15 -7.00
CA GLY A 198 14.48 1.00 -6.39
C GLY A 198 13.12 1.25 -7.04
N TRP A 199 12.25 1.96 -6.35
CA TRP A 199 10.99 2.39 -6.95
C TRP A 199 11.23 3.60 -7.88
N PRO A 200 10.65 3.64 -9.09
CA PRO A 200 9.95 2.54 -9.78
C PRO A 200 10.90 1.40 -10.21
N ASN A 201 10.35 0.19 -10.33
CA ASN A 201 11.14 -1.02 -10.52
C ASN A 201 11.29 -1.45 -12.00
N SER A 202 10.88 -0.60 -12.93
CA SER A 202 10.97 -0.84 -14.37
C SER A 202 11.05 0.49 -15.12
N GLU A 203 11.61 0.45 -16.34
CA GLU A 203 11.68 1.62 -17.22
C GLU A 203 10.31 1.94 -17.82
N ASN A 204 9.54 0.89 -18.12
CA ASN A 204 8.14 0.96 -18.54
C ASN A 204 7.40 -0.31 -18.09
N ALA A 205 6.08 -0.29 -18.16
CA ALA A 205 5.28 -1.41 -17.67
C ALA A 205 5.48 -2.70 -18.48
N PHE A 206 5.72 -2.64 -19.78
CA PHE A 206 5.96 -3.83 -20.62
C PHE A 206 7.24 -4.54 -20.22
N ASP A 207 8.36 -3.81 -20.15
CA ASP A 207 9.64 -4.35 -19.70
C ASP A 207 9.56 -4.83 -18.26
N GLY A 208 8.80 -4.14 -17.43
CA GLY A 208 8.50 -4.56 -16.06
C GLY A 208 7.84 -5.92 -15.99
N PHE A 209 6.84 -6.20 -16.83
CA PHE A 209 6.21 -7.52 -16.92
C PHE A 209 7.20 -8.62 -17.34
N ILE A 210 8.08 -8.34 -18.28
CA ILE A 210 9.10 -9.28 -18.72
C ILE A 210 10.12 -9.54 -17.61
N ASN A 211 10.72 -8.48 -17.05
CA ASN A 211 11.80 -8.55 -16.10
C ASN A 211 11.39 -9.17 -14.75
N TRP A 212 10.16 -8.91 -14.32
CA TRP A 212 9.61 -9.45 -13.07
C TRP A 212 8.79 -10.74 -13.25
N SER A 213 8.72 -11.29 -14.48
CA SER A 213 7.97 -12.52 -14.78
C SER A 213 8.37 -13.71 -13.89
N LYS A 214 9.64 -13.78 -13.46
CA LYS A 214 10.18 -14.83 -12.60
C LYS A 214 9.49 -14.91 -11.21
N ILE A 215 8.97 -13.80 -10.68
CA ILE A 215 8.26 -13.79 -9.41
C ILE A 215 6.75 -13.98 -9.57
N SER A 216 6.23 -13.88 -10.81
CA SER A 216 4.80 -13.91 -11.12
C SER A 216 4.34 -15.26 -11.65
N GLY A 217 3.02 -15.51 -11.59
CA GLY A 217 2.38 -16.67 -12.19
C GLY A 217 1.35 -17.34 -11.28
N ARG A 218 0.93 -18.56 -11.67
CA ARG A 218 -0.05 -19.31 -10.90
C ARG A 218 0.48 -19.63 -9.48
N LYS A 219 -0.28 -19.26 -8.45
CA LYS A 219 0.08 -19.38 -7.03
C LYS A 219 1.28 -18.52 -6.61
N LYS A 220 1.64 -17.54 -7.42
CA LYS A 220 2.64 -16.52 -7.11
C LYS A 220 1.97 -15.15 -7.07
N ILE A 221 2.74 -14.12 -6.76
CA ILE A 221 2.29 -12.74 -6.82
C ILE A 221 1.92 -12.35 -8.26
N ARG A 222 0.93 -11.48 -8.43
CA ARG A 222 0.58 -10.90 -9.74
C ARG A 222 1.27 -9.56 -9.90
N LEU A 223 1.79 -9.31 -11.08
CA LEU A 223 2.35 -8.00 -11.42
C LEU A 223 1.23 -7.04 -11.80
N ASP A 224 1.38 -5.79 -11.41
CA ASP A 224 0.48 -4.69 -11.70
C ASP A 224 1.28 -3.58 -12.40
N GLY A 225 1.02 -3.37 -13.67
CA GLY A 225 1.61 -2.30 -14.49
C GLY A 225 0.81 -1.00 -14.44
N ASP A 226 -0.17 -0.90 -13.54
CA ASP A 226 -1.17 0.13 -13.47
C ASP A 226 -2.34 -0.07 -14.45
N PHE A 227 -3.26 0.89 -14.47
CA PHE A 227 -4.45 0.79 -15.30
C PHE A 227 -4.22 1.37 -16.71
N ILE A 228 -4.96 0.82 -17.67
CA ILE A 228 -5.12 1.38 -18.99
C ILE A 228 -6.57 1.86 -19.10
N ARG A 229 -6.75 3.11 -19.48
CA ARG A 229 -8.08 3.68 -19.69
C ARG A 229 -8.60 3.29 -21.06
N ILE A 230 -9.65 2.47 -21.09
CA ILE A 230 -10.31 2.04 -22.33
C ILE A 230 -11.52 2.93 -22.58
N GLY A 231 -11.57 3.56 -23.78
CA GLY A 231 -12.72 4.35 -24.24
C GLY A 231 -12.77 5.82 -23.79
N SER A 232 -11.71 6.31 -23.12
CA SER A 232 -11.61 7.71 -22.74
C SER A 232 -10.19 8.21 -22.92
N TYR A 233 -9.87 8.70 -24.11
CA TYR A 233 -8.56 9.21 -24.47
C TYR A 233 -8.55 10.73 -24.46
N ALA A 234 -7.40 11.33 -24.19
CA ALA A 234 -7.24 12.77 -24.14
C ALA A 234 -7.35 13.38 -25.55
N ASP A 235 -6.87 12.67 -26.58
CA ASP A 235 -6.94 13.08 -27.97
C ASP A 235 -7.07 11.89 -28.95
N ASP A 236 -7.24 12.21 -30.24
CA ASP A 236 -7.39 11.19 -31.28
C ASP A 236 -6.09 10.44 -31.59
N ASN A 237 -4.93 11.00 -31.28
CA ASN A 237 -3.64 10.33 -31.48
C ASN A 237 -3.47 9.18 -30.48
N GLU A 238 -3.96 9.33 -29.27
CA GLU A 238 -3.96 8.25 -28.27
C GLU A 238 -4.88 7.08 -28.64
N LYS A 239 -5.95 7.35 -29.42
CA LYS A 239 -6.89 6.31 -29.87
C LYS A 239 -6.29 5.40 -30.94
N MET A 240 -5.27 5.86 -31.67
CA MET A 240 -4.67 5.16 -32.79
C MET A 240 -3.37 4.45 -32.44
N SER A 241 -2.82 4.65 -31.23
CA SER A 241 -1.62 3.99 -30.74
C SER A 241 -1.95 2.80 -29.85
#